data_f00b50734c7869531434da0bdbab04ab
#
_entry.id   f00b50734c7869531434da0bdbab04ab
#
_cell.length_a   1.000
_cell.length_b   1.000
_cell.length_c   1.000
_cell.angle_alpha   90.00
_cell.angle_beta   90.00
_cell.angle_gamma   90.00
#
_symmetry.space_group_name_H-M   'P 1'
#
loop_
_entity.id
_entity.type
_entity.pdbx_description
1 polymer ?
#
loop_
_entity_poly.entity_id
_entity_poly.type
_entity_poly.pdbx_seq_one_letter_code
_entity_poly.pdbx_strand_id
1 'polypeptide(L)'
;MKKILGLFFFTILIGCSSSNTTIVNSWRDPSSSVESEQFKKVLVVALLKDDVTRRVVETKFEEFNSGFKPSYNFLHIGNKDMTQEMLVKLLKLENFDGVVTLRLVDTKQETDYVAGMNTAVYYNTPYYGAYGAYGGAFGGWYNYYSPYYYDTGYYVENTYYFIETNIFSLKDDKLIWSGTTKSYNVAEHIDETATNVIDEIVKQMRKDGSLPPKK
;
A
#
# COMPACT_ATOMS: atom_id res chain seq x y z
N MET A 1 39.60 13.82 -41.02
CA MET A 1 39.39 13.14 -39.71
C MET A 1 38.04 13.58 -39.16
N LYS A 2 37.00 12.77 -39.39
CA LYS A 2 35.63 13.06 -38.96
C LYS A 2 35.39 12.42 -37.57
N LYS A 3 35.24 13.24 -36.51
CA LYS A 3 34.88 12.78 -35.16
C LYS A 3 33.39 12.48 -35.13
N ILE A 4 33.03 11.19 -35.04
CA ILE A 4 31.65 10.74 -34.80
C ILE A 4 31.41 10.84 -33.30
N LEU A 5 30.64 11.86 -32.89
CA LEU A 5 30.16 12.04 -31.52
C LEU A 5 28.94 11.11 -31.32
N GLY A 6 29.17 9.96 -30.71
CA GLY A 6 28.11 9.03 -30.34
C GLY A 6 27.26 9.59 -29.19
N LEU A 7 26.05 10.04 -29.51
CA LEU A 7 25.04 10.44 -28.54
C LEU A 7 24.45 9.20 -27.87
N PHE A 8 24.95 8.86 -26.67
CA PHE A 8 24.45 7.76 -25.85
C PHE A 8 23.11 8.19 -25.22
N PHE A 9 22.01 7.78 -25.84
CA PHE A 9 20.65 8.07 -25.32
C PHE A 9 20.38 7.14 -24.14
N PHE A 10 20.61 7.65 -22.93
CA PHE A 10 20.33 6.95 -21.67
C PHE A 10 18.81 6.98 -21.42
N THR A 11 18.09 5.95 -21.87
CA THR A 11 16.68 5.75 -21.58
C THR A 11 16.51 5.40 -20.09
N ILE A 12 16.09 6.36 -19.29
CA ILE A 12 15.68 6.15 -17.90
C ILE A 12 14.37 5.36 -17.95
N LEU A 13 14.45 4.06 -17.70
CA LEU A 13 13.28 3.22 -17.44
C LEU A 13 12.71 3.64 -16.07
N ILE A 14 11.69 4.50 -16.09
CA ILE A 14 10.88 4.77 -14.90
C ILE A 14 10.06 3.51 -14.68
N GLY A 15 10.57 2.59 -13.85
CA GLY A 15 9.82 1.44 -13.39
C GLY A 15 8.63 1.93 -12.56
N CYS A 16 7.42 1.84 -13.10
CA CYS A 16 6.20 1.94 -12.29
C CYS A 16 6.16 0.73 -11.37
N SER A 17 6.60 0.87 -10.13
CA SER A 17 6.28 -0.07 -9.07
C SER A 17 4.77 0.02 -8.83
N SER A 18 4.02 -1.00 -9.24
CA SER A 18 2.61 -1.11 -8.90
C SER A 18 2.51 -1.47 -7.42
N SER A 19 2.19 -0.49 -6.58
CA SER A 19 1.90 -0.74 -5.17
C SER A 19 0.65 -1.60 -5.03
N ASN A 20 0.72 -2.65 -4.18
CA ASN A 20 -0.47 -3.46 -3.81
C ASN A 20 -1.38 -2.73 -2.83
N THR A 21 -1.12 -1.46 -2.54
CA THR A 21 -1.86 -0.66 -1.56
C THR A 21 -2.43 0.58 -2.24
N THR A 22 -3.68 0.89 -1.95
CA THR A 22 -4.37 2.10 -2.44
C THR A 22 -5.14 2.76 -1.31
N ILE A 23 -5.28 4.09 -1.36
CA ILE A 23 -6.15 4.81 -0.43
C ILE A 23 -7.61 4.66 -0.86
N VAL A 24 -8.50 4.33 0.07
CA VAL A 24 -9.95 4.18 -0.16
C VAL A 24 -10.67 5.49 0.13
N ASN A 25 -10.36 6.07 1.27
CA ASN A 25 -10.88 7.35 1.72
C ASN A 25 -9.88 8.05 2.64
N SER A 26 -10.05 9.35 2.79
CA SER A 26 -9.34 10.13 3.80
C SER A 26 -10.19 11.30 4.29
N TRP A 27 -9.89 11.76 5.48
CA TRP A 27 -10.46 12.94 6.11
C TRP A 27 -9.37 13.72 6.82
N ARG A 28 -9.47 15.03 6.76
CA ARG A 28 -8.60 15.96 7.48
C ARG A 28 -9.45 16.93 8.27
N ASP A 29 -9.02 17.28 9.48
CA ASP A 29 -9.62 18.37 10.25
C ASP A 29 -9.44 19.71 9.50
N PRO A 30 -10.53 20.39 9.12
CA PRO A 30 -10.45 21.66 8.41
C PRO A 30 -9.76 22.77 9.22
N SER A 31 -9.73 22.65 10.56
CA SER A 31 -9.13 23.63 11.45
C SER A 31 -7.62 23.42 11.65
N SER A 32 -7.06 22.27 11.24
CA SER A 32 -5.63 22.02 11.33
C SER A 32 -4.90 22.61 10.13
N SER A 33 -3.76 23.29 10.37
CA SER A 33 -2.89 23.84 9.34
C SER A 33 -1.55 23.12 9.31
N VAL A 34 -0.97 22.97 8.12
CA VAL A 34 0.37 22.35 7.90
C VAL A 34 1.47 23.05 8.72
N GLU A 35 1.33 24.35 8.94
CA GLU A 35 2.30 25.16 9.68
C GLU A 35 2.22 24.97 11.19
N SER A 36 1.04 24.63 11.72
CA SER A 36 0.82 24.42 13.16
C SER A 36 1.19 23.01 13.65
N GLU A 37 1.34 22.05 12.74
CA GLU A 37 1.44 20.62 13.04
C GLU A 37 2.82 20.04 12.67
N GLN A 38 3.89 20.70 13.15
CA GLN A 38 5.23 20.13 13.04
C GLN A 38 5.49 19.18 14.20
N PHE A 39 5.13 17.93 14.01
CA PHE A 39 5.45 16.89 14.97
C PHE A 39 6.93 16.57 15.02
N LYS A 40 7.49 16.49 16.23
CA LYS A 40 8.90 16.15 16.49
C LYS A 40 9.07 14.73 16.98
N LYS A 41 8.15 14.27 17.83
CA LYS A 41 8.17 12.93 18.40
C LYS A 41 6.75 12.34 18.39
N VAL A 42 6.53 11.37 17.51
CA VAL A 42 5.24 10.75 17.27
C VAL A 42 5.26 9.30 17.73
N LEU A 43 4.33 8.92 18.60
CA LEU A 43 4.15 7.52 18.96
C LEU A 43 3.39 6.79 17.85
N VAL A 44 3.89 5.62 17.44
CA VAL A 44 3.21 4.73 16.49
C VAL A 44 2.62 3.55 17.24
N VAL A 45 1.30 3.34 17.12
CA VAL A 45 0.56 2.27 17.78
C VAL A 45 -0.17 1.44 16.75
N ALA A 46 0.33 0.26 16.44
CA ALA A 46 -0.35 -0.70 15.58
C ALA A 46 -1.18 -1.68 16.43
N LEU A 47 -2.51 -1.54 16.38
CA LEU A 47 -3.44 -2.42 17.09
C LEU A 47 -3.66 -3.71 16.28
N LEU A 48 -2.68 -4.59 16.32
CA LEU A 48 -2.68 -5.88 15.65
C LEU A 48 -2.63 -7.01 16.69
N LYS A 49 -3.27 -8.15 16.38
CA LYS A 49 -3.32 -9.30 17.29
C LYS A 49 -1.98 -9.98 17.46
N ASP A 50 -1.21 -10.05 16.37
CA ASP A 50 0.11 -10.66 16.37
C ASP A 50 1.18 -9.62 16.74
N ASP A 51 1.93 -9.90 17.82
CA ASP A 51 2.96 -8.99 18.34
C ASP A 51 4.18 -8.86 17.41
N VAL A 52 4.49 -9.90 16.64
CA VAL A 52 5.59 -9.84 15.64
C VAL A 52 5.21 -8.89 14.52
N THR A 53 4.03 -9.05 13.93
CA THR A 53 3.49 -8.16 12.89
C THR A 53 3.42 -6.72 13.39
N ARG A 54 2.94 -6.51 14.63
CA ARG A 54 2.91 -5.18 15.26
C ARG A 54 4.29 -4.53 15.27
N ARG A 55 5.31 -5.26 15.75
CA ARG A 55 6.69 -4.77 15.83
C ARG A 55 7.25 -4.44 14.45
N VAL A 56 7.03 -5.30 13.46
CA VAL A 56 7.45 -5.03 12.08
C VAL A 56 6.84 -3.73 11.57
N VAL A 57 5.52 -3.56 11.68
CA VAL A 57 4.81 -2.37 11.21
C VAL A 57 5.30 -1.10 11.92
N GLU A 58 5.38 -1.11 13.25
CA GLU A 58 5.82 0.05 14.02
C GLU A 58 7.29 0.42 13.75
N THR A 59 8.16 -0.59 13.53
CA THR A 59 9.57 -0.37 13.16
C THR A 59 9.69 0.29 11.77
N LYS A 60 8.84 -0.08 10.81
CA LYS A 60 8.85 0.55 9.47
C LYS A 60 8.55 2.05 9.52
N PHE A 61 7.69 2.51 10.42
CA PHE A 61 7.50 3.94 10.64
C PHE A 61 8.77 4.63 11.18
N GLU A 62 9.47 4.02 12.13
CA GLU A 62 10.74 4.57 12.65
C GLU A 62 11.83 4.61 11.57
N GLU A 63 11.92 3.57 10.72
CA GLU A 63 12.82 3.55 9.55
C GLU A 63 12.49 4.65 8.54
N PHE A 64 11.19 4.92 8.31
CA PHE A 64 10.74 5.99 7.42
C PHE A 64 11.13 7.38 7.93
N ASN A 65 11.01 7.62 9.24
CA ASN A 65 11.42 8.87 9.89
C ASN A 65 11.72 8.62 11.37
N SER A 66 12.92 8.99 11.80
CA SER A 66 13.40 8.81 13.18
C SER A 66 12.59 9.55 14.26
N GLY A 67 11.71 10.47 13.88
CA GLY A 67 10.73 11.11 14.78
C GLY A 67 9.60 10.18 15.21
N PHE A 68 9.31 9.13 14.44
CA PHE A 68 8.36 8.10 14.83
C PHE A 68 8.99 7.15 15.85
N LYS A 69 8.25 6.80 16.90
CA LYS A 69 8.70 5.91 17.96
C LYS A 69 7.72 4.77 18.15
N PRO A 70 8.20 3.51 18.06
CA PRO A 70 7.36 2.33 18.22
C PRO A 70 6.75 2.24 19.61
N SER A 71 5.45 1.92 19.68
CA SER A 71 4.73 1.83 20.95
C SER A 71 5.23 0.70 21.85
N TYR A 72 5.77 -0.39 21.29
CA TYR A 72 6.26 -1.53 22.06
C TYR A 72 7.41 -1.20 23.00
N ASN A 73 8.07 -0.06 22.83
CA ASN A 73 9.12 0.43 23.75
C ASN A 73 8.54 1.18 24.97
N PHE A 74 7.27 1.60 24.91
CA PHE A 74 6.63 2.47 25.90
C PHE A 74 5.35 1.88 26.48
N LEU A 75 4.62 1.07 25.72
CA LEU A 75 3.29 0.59 26.04
C LEU A 75 3.19 -0.94 25.96
N HIS A 76 2.63 -1.53 27.00
CA HIS A 76 2.13 -2.91 26.93
C HIS A 76 0.66 -2.87 26.51
N ILE A 77 0.38 -3.23 25.24
CA ILE A 77 -1.00 -3.29 24.73
C ILE A 77 -1.78 -4.35 25.52
N GLY A 78 -2.98 -3.98 25.98
CA GLY A 78 -3.81 -4.85 26.82
C GLY A 78 -3.58 -4.69 28.32
N ASN A 79 -2.74 -3.77 28.76
CA ASN A 79 -2.64 -3.43 30.18
C ASN A 79 -3.95 -2.78 30.65
N LYS A 80 -4.75 -3.54 31.40
CA LYS A 80 -6.07 -3.11 31.90
C LYS A 80 -5.98 -2.04 32.99
N ASP A 81 -4.83 -1.88 33.61
CA ASP A 81 -4.59 -0.91 34.69
C ASP A 81 -4.21 0.47 34.14
N MET A 82 -3.94 0.59 32.84
CA MET A 82 -3.61 1.86 32.18
C MET A 82 -4.88 2.65 31.91
N THR A 83 -5.16 3.66 32.72
CA THR A 83 -6.28 4.60 32.45
C THR A 83 -5.91 5.58 31.34
N GLN A 84 -6.94 6.22 30.75
CA GLN A 84 -6.73 7.25 29.72
C GLN A 84 -5.85 8.40 30.24
N GLU A 85 -6.06 8.84 31.49
CA GLU A 85 -5.29 9.94 32.09
C GLU A 85 -3.83 9.54 32.31
N MET A 86 -3.58 8.29 32.75
CA MET A 86 -2.23 7.77 32.92
C MET A 86 -1.50 7.70 31.59
N LEU A 87 -2.18 7.25 30.52
CA LEU A 87 -1.62 7.19 29.17
C LEU A 87 -1.22 8.58 28.68
N VAL A 88 -2.15 9.53 28.71
CA VAL A 88 -1.89 10.91 28.27
C VAL A 88 -0.76 11.54 29.08
N LYS A 89 -0.73 11.34 30.41
CA LYS A 89 0.36 11.82 31.27
C LYS A 89 1.71 11.22 30.89
N LEU A 90 1.77 9.90 30.62
CA LEU A 90 2.98 9.21 30.20
C LEU A 90 3.50 9.80 28.87
N LEU A 91 2.62 9.97 27.86
CA LEU A 91 3.01 10.51 26.58
C LEU A 91 3.55 11.94 26.66
N LYS A 92 2.93 12.78 27.52
CA LYS A 92 3.41 14.14 27.77
C LYS A 92 4.77 14.16 28.49
N LEU A 93 4.99 13.29 29.47
CA LEU A 93 6.27 13.15 30.16
C LEU A 93 7.40 12.71 29.22
N GLU A 94 7.07 11.85 28.27
CA GLU A 94 7.98 11.37 27.21
C GLU A 94 8.15 12.38 26.07
N ASN A 95 7.53 13.55 26.14
CA ASN A 95 7.54 14.61 25.13
C ASN A 95 7.02 14.17 23.75
N PHE A 96 6.05 13.28 23.70
CA PHE A 96 5.30 13.01 22.48
C PHE A 96 4.35 14.19 22.18
N ASP A 97 4.33 14.60 20.91
CA ASP A 97 3.45 15.66 20.39
C ASP A 97 2.36 15.14 19.45
N GLY A 98 2.52 13.91 18.94
CA GLY A 98 1.52 13.24 18.13
C GLY A 98 1.45 11.74 18.38
N VAL A 99 0.35 11.15 17.90
CA VAL A 99 0.16 9.68 17.87
C VAL A 99 -0.36 9.29 16.50
N VAL A 100 0.24 8.26 15.91
CA VAL A 100 -0.28 7.55 14.74
C VAL A 100 -0.80 6.21 15.21
N THR A 101 -2.06 5.89 14.90
CA THR A 101 -2.62 4.57 15.19
C THR A 101 -2.96 3.85 13.89
N LEU A 102 -2.74 2.54 13.87
CA LEU A 102 -3.14 1.68 12.77
C LEU A 102 -3.99 0.54 13.33
N ARG A 103 -5.10 0.21 12.65
CA ARG A 103 -5.89 -0.96 12.97
C ARG A 103 -6.48 -1.60 11.72
N LEU A 104 -6.61 -2.91 11.74
CA LEU A 104 -7.36 -3.64 10.73
C LEU A 104 -8.86 -3.42 10.98
N VAL A 105 -9.57 -2.88 9.99
CA VAL A 105 -11.02 -2.59 10.10
C VAL A 105 -11.88 -3.58 9.36
N ASP A 106 -11.34 -4.19 8.28
CA ASP A 106 -12.08 -5.18 7.49
C ASP A 106 -11.12 -6.11 6.74
N THR A 107 -11.61 -7.29 6.39
CA THR A 107 -10.91 -8.25 5.52
C THR A 107 -11.93 -8.83 4.55
N LYS A 108 -11.68 -8.69 3.24
CA LYS A 108 -12.56 -9.20 2.18
C LYS A 108 -11.81 -10.18 1.30
N GLN A 109 -12.46 -11.29 0.98
CA GLN A 109 -12.02 -12.22 -0.05
C GLN A 109 -12.78 -11.90 -1.34
N GLU A 110 -12.05 -11.69 -2.41
CA GLU A 110 -12.59 -11.46 -3.75
C GLU A 110 -11.98 -12.52 -4.68
N THR A 111 -12.82 -13.10 -5.53
CA THR A 111 -12.38 -14.08 -6.52
C THR A 111 -12.26 -13.35 -7.86
N ASP A 112 -11.04 -13.18 -8.33
CA ASP A 112 -10.75 -12.56 -9.61
C ASP A 112 -10.52 -13.62 -10.68
N TYR A 113 -11.12 -13.44 -11.86
CA TYR A 113 -10.86 -14.30 -13.01
C TYR A 113 -9.67 -13.77 -13.79
N VAL A 114 -8.61 -14.57 -13.88
CA VAL A 114 -7.47 -14.31 -14.75
C VAL A 114 -7.71 -15.00 -16.08
N ALA A 115 -7.96 -14.21 -17.13
CA ALA A 115 -8.15 -14.75 -18.49
C ALA A 115 -6.87 -15.45 -18.96
N GLY A 116 -7.02 -16.63 -19.56
CA GLY A 116 -5.91 -17.33 -20.20
C GLY A 116 -5.24 -16.47 -21.28
N MET A 117 -3.93 -16.59 -21.39
CA MET A 117 -3.10 -15.73 -22.25
C MET A 117 -3.52 -15.75 -23.72
N ASN A 118 -4.15 -16.83 -24.17
CA ASN A 118 -4.56 -17.02 -25.55
C ASN A 118 -5.96 -16.48 -25.88
N THR A 119 -6.78 -16.14 -24.88
CA THR A 119 -8.15 -15.64 -25.10
C THR A 119 -8.17 -14.32 -25.87
N ALA A 120 -7.24 -13.43 -25.61
CA ALA A 120 -7.13 -12.15 -26.34
C ALA A 120 -6.72 -12.33 -27.79
N VAL A 121 -5.89 -13.33 -28.09
CA VAL A 121 -5.45 -13.65 -29.45
C VAL A 121 -6.59 -14.26 -30.27
N TYR A 122 -7.42 -15.12 -29.65
CA TYR A 122 -8.58 -15.73 -30.29
C TYR A 122 -9.59 -14.70 -30.82
N TYR A 123 -9.92 -13.69 -30.00
CA TYR A 123 -10.88 -12.64 -30.40
C TYR A 123 -10.33 -11.62 -31.39
N ASN A 124 -9.01 -11.47 -31.47
CA ASN A 124 -8.36 -10.50 -32.35
C ASN A 124 -7.84 -11.11 -33.67
N THR A 125 -7.91 -12.44 -33.86
CA THR A 125 -7.43 -13.07 -35.07
C THR A 125 -8.51 -12.98 -36.18
N PRO A 126 -8.27 -12.25 -37.29
CA PRO A 126 -9.25 -12.17 -38.37
C PRO A 126 -9.55 -13.55 -38.95
N TYR A 127 -10.82 -13.85 -39.18
CA TYR A 127 -11.29 -15.15 -39.71
C TYR A 127 -10.55 -15.59 -40.98
N TYR A 128 -10.11 -14.65 -41.80
CA TYR A 128 -9.37 -14.93 -43.06
C TYR A 128 -7.84 -15.04 -42.87
N GLY A 129 -7.27 -14.55 -41.79
CA GLY A 129 -5.81 -14.61 -41.54
C GLY A 129 -5.32 -15.98 -41.09
N ALA A 130 -6.20 -16.76 -40.46
CA ALA A 130 -5.87 -18.09 -39.95
C ALA A 130 -5.58 -19.13 -41.01
N TYR A 131 -6.18 -19.00 -42.22
CA TYR A 131 -6.02 -19.97 -43.31
C TYR A 131 -4.55 -20.13 -43.71
N GLY A 132 -3.77 -19.08 -43.72
CA GLY A 132 -2.33 -19.11 -43.98
C GLY A 132 -1.49 -19.71 -42.88
N ALA A 133 -1.98 -19.63 -41.60
CA ALA A 133 -1.21 -20.08 -40.46
C ALA A 133 -1.22 -21.60 -40.24
N TYR A 134 -2.28 -22.32 -40.65
CA TYR A 134 -2.37 -23.77 -40.51
C TYR A 134 -2.33 -24.53 -41.81
N GLY A 135 -2.14 -23.88 -42.97
CA GLY A 135 -1.94 -24.52 -44.29
C GLY A 135 -3.14 -25.32 -44.80
N GLY A 136 -4.37 -25.11 -44.27
CA GLY A 136 -5.60 -25.77 -44.71
C GLY A 136 -5.80 -27.23 -44.33
N ALA A 137 -4.83 -27.88 -43.65
CA ALA A 137 -4.92 -29.26 -43.23
C ALA A 137 -5.44 -29.41 -41.80
N PHE A 138 -6.20 -30.51 -41.51
CA PHE A 138 -6.78 -30.74 -40.17
C PHE A 138 -5.74 -30.73 -39.05
N GLY A 139 -4.59 -31.36 -39.23
CA GLY A 139 -3.51 -31.41 -38.24
C GLY A 139 -2.96 -30.01 -37.92
N GLY A 140 -2.77 -29.15 -38.93
CA GLY A 140 -2.37 -27.74 -38.73
C GLY A 140 -3.47 -26.95 -38.04
N TRP A 141 -4.72 -27.13 -38.44
CA TRP A 141 -5.89 -26.52 -37.80
C TRP A 141 -5.97 -26.92 -36.33
N TYR A 142 -5.89 -28.20 -36.00
CA TYR A 142 -5.96 -28.70 -34.63
C TYR A 142 -4.82 -28.15 -33.77
N ASN A 143 -3.58 -28.21 -34.25
CA ASN A 143 -2.41 -27.71 -33.53
C ASN A 143 -2.46 -26.18 -33.33
N TYR A 144 -3.08 -25.45 -34.28
CA TYR A 144 -3.23 -24.01 -34.15
C TYR A 144 -4.30 -23.60 -33.15
N TYR A 145 -5.46 -24.28 -33.16
CA TYR A 145 -6.61 -23.88 -32.32
C TYR A 145 -6.72 -24.64 -31.00
N SER A 146 -6.23 -25.88 -30.89
CA SER A 146 -6.40 -26.65 -29.64
C SER A 146 -5.81 -25.98 -28.41
N PRO A 147 -4.66 -25.28 -28.43
CA PRO A 147 -4.14 -24.58 -27.26
C PRO A 147 -5.10 -23.50 -26.74
N TYR A 148 -5.87 -22.86 -27.62
CA TYR A 148 -6.82 -21.81 -27.22
C TYR A 148 -8.03 -22.33 -26.45
N TYR A 149 -8.42 -23.58 -26.66
CA TYR A 149 -9.54 -24.20 -25.93
C TYR A 149 -9.12 -24.81 -24.59
N TYR A 150 -7.84 -25.08 -24.40
CA TYR A 150 -7.32 -25.63 -23.15
C TYR A 150 -6.83 -24.59 -22.17
N ASP A 151 -6.59 -23.37 -22.61
CA ASP A 151 -6.20 -22.25 -21.73
C ASP A 151 -7.46 -21.46 -21.32
N THR A 152 -8.23 -22.05 -20.43
CA THR A 152 -9.53 -21.52 -19.99
C THR A 152 -9.42 -20.39 -18.97
N GLY A 153 -8.20 -19.95 -18.62
CA GLY A 153 -7.99 -19.06 -17.50
C GLY A 153 -8.22 -19.75 -16.15
N TYR A 154 -8.01 -19.03 -15.08
CA TYR A 154 -8.18 -19.54 -13.72
C TYR A 154 -8.72 -18.46 -12.79
N TYR A 155 -9.31 -18.89 -11.69
CA TYR A 155 -9.75 -18.01 -10.64
C TYR A 155 -8.67 -17.89 -9.59
N VAL A 156 -8.41 -16.65 -9.15
CA VAL A 156 -7.49 -16.35 -8.05
C VAL A 156 -8.31 -15.77 -6.91
N GLU A 157 -8.16 -16.33 -5.73
CA GLU A 157 -8.72 -15.74 -4.51
C GLU A 157 -7.72 -14.74 -3.94
N ASN A 158 -8.13 -13.48 -3.91
CA ASN A 158 -7.38 -12.40 -3.31
C ASN A 158 -7.99 -11.99 -1.98
N THR A 159 -7.17 -11.90 -0.94
CA THR A 159 -7.59 -11.37 0.35
C THR A 159 -7.15 -9.92 0.46
N TYR A 160 -8.12 -9.03 0.59
CA TYR A 160 -7.90 -7.60 0.79
C TYR A 160 -8.04 -7.24 2.26
N TYR A 161 -7.11 -6.43 2.73
CA TYR A 161 -7.04 -5.93 4.10
C TYR A 161 -7.28 -4.43 4.10
N PHE A 162 -8.25 -3.98 4.88
CA PHE A 162 -8.57 -2.56 5.05
C PHE A 162 -7.97 -2.08 6.35
N ILE A 163 -7.02 -1.15 6.26
CA ILE A 163 -6.26 -0.63 7.39
C ILE A 163 -6.63 0.83 7.58
N GLU A 164 -7.23 1.15 8.72
CA GLU A 164 -7.47 2.52 9.14
C GLU A 164 -6.24 3.08 9.84
N THR A 165 -5.82 4.25 9.43
CA THR A 165 -4.74 5.01 10.06
C THR A 165 -5.29 6.34 10.55
N ASN A 166 -5.09 6.65 11.83
CA ASN A 166 -5.49 7.90 12.45
C ASN A 166 -4.28 8.64 13.01
N ILE A 167 -4.28 9.96 12.87
CA ILE A 167 -3.22 10.84 13.38
C ILE A 167 -3.86 11.83 14.36
N PHE A 168 -3.34 11.81 15.59
CA PHE A 168 -3.80 12.66 16.68
C PHE A 168 -2.72 13.69 17.03
N SER A 169 -3.14 14.94 17.27
CA SER A 169 -2.35 15.96 17.94
C SER A 169 -2.52 15.80 19.45
N LEU A 170 -1.42 15.60 20.18
CA LEU A 170 -1.43 15.60 21.66
C LEU A 170 -1.41 17.01 22.24
N LYS A 171 -1.05 18.01 21.44
CA LYS A 171 -1.09 19.40 21.81
C LYS A 171 -2.54 19.89 21.92
N ASP A 172 -3.35 19.54 20.91
CA ASP A 172 -4.74 19.99 20.81
C ASP A 172 -5.74 18.93 21.28
N ASP A 173 -5.24 17.75 21.65
CA ASP A 173 -6.02 16.57 22.09
C ASP A 173 -7.15 16.21 21.12
N LYS A 174 -6.83 16.15 19.82
CA LYS A 174 -7.81 15.88 18.76
C LYS A 174 -7.27 15.03 17.61
N LEU A 175 -8.18 14.38 16.91
CA LEU A 175 -7.92 13.73 15.61
C LEU A 175 -7.73 14.82 14.55
N ILE A 176 -6.63 14.76 13.81
CA ILE A 176 -6.29 15.76 12.78
C ILE A 176 -6.35 15.19 11.37
N TRP A 177 -6.13 13.88 11.23
CA TRP A 177 -6.23 13.18 9.96
C TRP A 177 -6.63 11.72 10.17
N SER A 178 -7.42 11.20 9.25
CA SER A 178 -7.79 9.79 9.18
C SER A 178 -7.81 9.32 7.74
N GLY A 179 -7.39 8.07 7.48
CA GLY A 179 -7.49 7.47 6.16
C GLY A 179 -7.57 5.96 6.24
N THR A 180 -8.19 5.37 5.22
CA THR A 180 -8.27 3.92 5.07
C THR A 180 -7.54 3.50 3.80
N THR A 181 -6.63 2.55 3.93
CA THR A 181 -5.96 1.89 2.82
C THR A 181 -6.56 0.51 2.57
N LYS A 182 -6.59 0.09 1.30
CA LYS A 182 -6.88 -1.27 0.84
C LYS A 182 -5.58 -1.88 0.33
N SER A 183 -5.13 -2.99 0.93
CA SER A 183 -3.92 -3.72 0.54
C SER A 183 -4.26 -5.18 0.25
N TYR A 184 -3.56 -5.83 -0.70
CA TYR A 184 -3.72 -7.26 -0.96
C TYR A 184 -2.38 -8.00 -0.77
N ASN A 185 -2.44 -9.33 -0.55
CA ASN A 185 -1.29 -10.22 -0.31
C ASN A 185 -0.40 -9.80 0.89
N VAL A 186 -1.03 -9.24 1.94
CA VAL A 186 -0.33 -8.71 3.13
C VAL A 186 0.45 -9.78 3.88
N ALA A 187 -0.10 -11.01 3.98
CA ALA A 187 0.46 -12.07 4.82
C ALA A 187 1.85 -12.56 4.37
N GLU A 188 2.15 -12.46 3.07
CA GLU A 188 3.41 -12.91 2.50
C GLU A 188 4.51 -11.83 2.57
N HIS A 189 4.13 -10.54 2.62
CA HIS A 189 5.05 -9.39 2.53
C HIS A 189 4.65 -8.26 3.48
N ILE A 190 4.63 -8.54 4.80
CA ILE A 190 4.18 -7.59 5.81
C ILE A 190 5.00 -6.30 5.83
N ASP A 191 6.32 -6.40 5.70
CA ASP A 191 7.24 -5.26 5.71
C ASP A 191 7.10 -4.38 4.46
N GLU A 192 6.93 -4.99 3.29
CA GLU A 192 6.64 -4.28 2.04
C GLU A 192 5.26 -3.61 2.10
N THR A 193 4.25 -4.32 2.60
CA THR A 193 2.91 -3.76 2.78
C THR A 193 2.92 -2.58 3.74
N ALA A 194 3.64 -2.66 4.85
CA ALA A 194 3.78 -1.55 5.80
C ALA A 194 4.41 -0.32 5.11
N THR A 195 5.46 -0.53 4.32
CA THR A 195 6.09 0.54 3.53
C THR A 195 5.11 1.16 2.54
N ASN A 196 4.37 0.35 1.78
CA ASN A 196 3.37 0.82 0.82
C ASN A 196 2.23 1.60 1.50
N VAL A 197 1.78 1.15 2.67
CA VAL A 197 0.77 1.86 3.48
C VAL A 197 1.28 3.23 3.90
N ILE A 198 2.52 3.32 4.40
CA ILE A 198 3.14 4.60 4.80
C ILE A 198 3.24 5.55 3.59
N ASP A 199 3.71 5.06 2.45
CA ASP A 199 3.88 5.87 1.24
C ASP A 199 2.53 6.41 0.72
N GLU A 200 1.48 5.58 0.68
CA GLU A 200 0.15 6.02 0.24
C GLU A 200 -0.49 7.01 1.24
N ILE A 201 -0.32 6.81 2.55
CA ILE A 201 -0.76 7.76 3.57
C ILE A 201 -0.07 9.11 3.38
N VAL A 202 1.26 9.13 3.28
CA VAL A 202 2.05 10.36 3.11
C VAL A 202 1.69 11.07 1.81
N LYS A 203 1.48 10.34 0.73
CA LYS A 203 1.05 10.88 -0.56
C LYS A 203 -0.36 11.51 -0.46
N GLN A 204 -1.29 10.83 0.21
CA GLN A 204 -2.65 11.35 0.42
C GLN A 204 -2.64 12.58 1.34
N MET A 205 -1.89 12.56 2.44
CA MET A 205 -1.77 13.70 3.35
C MET A 205 -1.22 14.96 2.65
N ARG A 206 -0.31 14.79 1.68
CA ARG A 206 0.15 15.92 0.84
C ARG A 206 -0.97 16.45 -0.06
N LYS A 207 -1.77 15.56 -0.64
CA LYS A 207 -2.95 15.92 -1.43
C LYS A 207 -4.00 16.69 -0.62
N ASP A 208 -4.23 16.24 0.61
CA ASP A 208 -5.19 16.83 1.55
C ASP A 208 -4.65 18.14 2.16
N GLY A 209 -3.40 18.51 1.87
CA GLY A 209 -2.75 19.68 2.45
C GLY A 209 -2.38 19.53 3.93
N SER A 210 -2.25 18.30 4.43
CA SER A 210 -1.77 18.01 5.79
C SER A 210 -0.25 17.92 5.89
N LEU A 211 0.45 17.77 4.75
CA LEU A 211 1.90 17.80 4.66
C LEU A 211 2.35 18.73 3.52
N PRO A 212 3.54 19.35 3.63
CA PRO A 212 4.08 20.16 2.56
C PRO A 212 4.33 19.32 1.29
N PRO A 213 4.27 19.93 0.10
CA PRO A 213 4.59 19.25 -1.15
C PRO A 213 6.02 18.68 -1.10
N LYS A 214 6.24 17.56 -1.78
CA LYS A 214 7.58 16.98 -1.93
C LYS A 214 8.44 17.96 -2.73
N LYS A 215 9.53 18.41 -2.14
CA LYS A 215 10.54 19.23 -2.84
C LYS A 215 11.26 18.43 -3.90
#